data_8a6fbde2f02337a53fb9c64e924cb0b4
#
_entry.id   8a6fbde2f02337a53fb9c64e924cb0b4
#
_cell.length_a   1.000
_cell.length_b   1.000
_cell.length_c   1.000
_cell.angle_alpha   90.00
_cell.angle_beta   90.00
_cell.angle_gamma   90.00
#
_symmetry.space_group_name_H-M   'P 1'
#
loop_
_entity.id
_entity.type
_entity.pdbx_description
1 polymer ?
#
loop_
_entity_poly.entity_id
_entity_poly.type
_entity_poly.pdbx_seq_one_letter_code
_entity_poly.pdbx_strand_id
1 'polypeptide(L)'
;MTRASTFEKVPLAIRERLAVNVGRSLNSSPGFKSVARWMNLAVTYPIVRVLSGSRVHVLGLDRVAFDNAARGVLIAPNHRSFFDLYLVMAQIAGQVRRAKRLYFPVRSNFWYDSTTGIAVNTLVCAMSMYPPIFRAADKRHVTRAGLDFLSAELQRAGTIAGMHPEGTRSRGDAPYELLPPEQSFGRVVLKGKPLIVPVFVNGVGNSLLRECVDSIRGRAAPIVIVFGAPVELGEFEHHDPERLRSQIEVGRRVLKSIAELAEEERQYRAKLG
;
A
#
# COMPACT_ATOMS: atom_id res chain seq x y z
N MET A 1 -24.21 -14.98 11.18
CA MET A 1 -25.17 -13.92 10.76
C MET A 1 -24.59 -13.12 9.62
N THR A 2 -25.24 -13.18 8.50
CA THR A 2 -24.84 -12.93 7.13
C THR A 2 -24.71 -11.42 6.84
N ARG A 3 -23.48 -10.90 6.69
CA ARG A 3 -23.23 -9.55 6.12
C ARG A 3 -23.21 -9.58 4.58
N ALA A 4 -24.26 -10.11 3.97
CA ALA A 4 -24.32 -10.37 2.53
C ALA A 4 -24.92 -9.26 1.66
N SER A 5 -25.37 -8.10 2.20
CA SER A 5 -26.30 -7.28 1.44
C SER A 5 -25.82 -5.93 0.89
N THR A 6 -24.60 -5.48 1.18
CA THR A 6 -24.22 -4.07 0.87
C THR A 6 -23.74 -3.85 -0.57
N PHE A 7 -23.34 -4.91 -1.28
CA PHE A 7 -22.84 -4.80 -2.67
C PHE A 7 -23.93 -5.03 -3.74
N GLU A 8 -25.10 -5.53 -3.38
CA GLU A 8 -26.16 -5.87 -4.35
C GLU A 8 -26.86 -4.66 -4.99
N LYS A 9 -26.77 -3.49 -4.38
CA LYS A 9 -27.45 -2.26 -4.86
C LYS A 9 -26.58 -1.31 -5.67
N VAL A 10 -25.42 -1.77 -6.17
CA VAL A 10 -24.44 -0.89 -6.80
C VAL A 10 -24.55 -0.96 -8.31
N PRO A 11 -24.58 0.17 -9.05
CA PRO A 11 -24.51 0.19 -10.50
C PRO A 11 -23.08 -0.09 -10.97
N LEU A 12 -22.58 -1.29 -10.71
CA LEU A 12 -21.32 -1.78 -11.28
C LEU A 12 -21.62 -2.44 -12.63
N ALA A 13 -20.75 -2.23 -13.61
CA ALA A 13 -20.76 -3.04 -14.81
C ALA A 13 -20.63 -4.53 -14.45
N ILE A 14 -21.21 -5.42 -15.24
CA ILE A 14 -21.22 -6.87 -14.94
C ILE A 14 -19.82 -7.42 -14.64
N ARG A 15 -18.82 -7.01 -15.44
CA ARG A 15 -17.41 -7.40 -15.25
C ARG A 15 -16.83 -6.88 -13.93
N GLU A 16 -17.07 -5.62 -13.60
CA GLU A 16 -16.64 -5.01 -12.34
C GLU A 16 -17.27 -5.73 -11.14
N ARG A 17 -18.57 -5.99 -11.22
CA ARG A 17 -19.30 -6.72 -10.18
C ARG A 17 -18.73 -8.10 -9.95
N LEU A 18 -18.48 -8.84 -11.03
CA LEU A 18 -17.86 -10.17 -10.96
C LEU A 18 -16.47 -10.09 -10.32
N ALA A 19 -15.61 -9.20 -10.81
CA ALA A 19 -14.25 -9.03 -10.29
C ALA A 19 -14.22 -8.61 -8.82
N VAL A 20 -15.11 -7.69 -8.40
CA VAL A 20 -15.24 -7.28 -7.00
C VAL A 20 -15.74 -8.43 -6.12
N ASN A 21 -16.74 -9.18 -6.57
CA ASN A 21 -17.28 -10.32 -5.82
C ASN A 21 -16.26 -11.46 -5.67
N VAL A 22 -15.56 -11.79 -6.76
CA VAL A 22 -14.47 -12.78 -6.74
C VAL A 22 -13.35 -12.29 -5.83
N GLY A 23 -12.90 -11.04 -5.98
CA GLY A 23 -11.89 -10.42 -5.13
C GLY A 23 -12.29 -10.48 -3.66
N ARG A 24 -13.55 -10.18 -3.32
CA ARG A 24 -14.08 -10.27 -1.96
C ARG A 24 -14.07 -11.69 -1.43
N SER A 25 -14.61 -12.64 -2.20
CA SER A 25 -14.67 -14.05 -1.79
C SER A 25 -13.29 -14.61 -1.51
N LEU A 26 -12.33 -14.40 -2.42
CA LEU A 26 -10.96 -14.84 -2.26
C LEU A 26 -10.28 -14.16 -1.06
N ASN A 27 -10.43 -12.86 -0.94
CA ASN A 27 -9.81 -12.11 0.16
C ASN A 27 -10.46 -12.34 1.53
N SER A 28 -11.62 -12.96 1.60
CA SER A 28 -12.25 -13.41 2.85
C SER A 28 -11.85 -14.82 3.24
N SER A 29 -11.19 -15.59 2.36
CA SER A 29 -10.76 -16.96 2.60
C SER A 29 -9.37 -17.03 3.24
N PRO A 30 -9.22 -17.62 4.45
CA PRO A 30 -7.90 -17.77 5.09
C PRO A 30 -6.93 -18.63 4.27
N GLY A 31 -7.42 -19.68 3.63
CA GLY A 31 -6.62 -20.54 2.76
C GLY A 31 -6.08 -19.80 1.56
N PHE A 32 -6.92 -19.04 0.88
CA PHE A 32 -6.49 -18.22 -0.24
C PHE A 32 -5.48 -17.14 0.18
N LYS A 33 -5.65 -16.49 1.34
CA LYS A 33 -4.67 -15.54 1.89
C LYS A 33 -3.29 -16.19 2.11
N SER A 34 -3.26 -17.44 2.52
CA SER A 34 -2.00 -18.18 2.66
C SER A 34 -1.35 -18.42 1.30
N VAL A 35 -2.11 -18.83 0.29
CA VAL A 35 -1.63 -19.00 -1.10
C VAL A 35 -1.12 -17.66 -1.65
N ALA A 36 -1.88 -16.58 -1.50
CA ALA A 36 -1.50 -15.24 -1.96
C ALA A 36 -0.19 -14.77 -1.31
N ARG A 37 -0.04 -14.97 0.00
CA ARG A 37 1.19 -14.66 0.73
C ARG A 37 2.37 -15.48 0.21
N TRP A 38 2.19 -16.79 0.06
CA TRP A 38 3.24 -17.68 -0.45
C TRP A 38 3.68 -17.28 -1.86
N MET A 39 2.75 -16.98 -2.74
CA MET A 39 3.02 -16.52 -4.10
C MET A 39 3.80 -15.20 -4.12
N ASN A 40 3.43 -14.22 -3.29
CA ASN A 40 4.21 -12.99 -3.15
C ASN A 40 5.64 -13.27 -2.67
N LEU A 41 5.82 -14.16 -1.70
CA LEU A 41 7.14 -14.51 -1.16
C LEU A 41 8.00 -15.33 -2.12
N ALA A 42 7.40 -16.25 -2.86
CA ALA A 42 8.13 -17.19 -3.72
C ALA A 42 8.33 -16.66 -5.15
N VAL A 43 7.46 -15.76 -5.61
CA VAL A 43 7.48 -15.29 -7.01
C VAL A 43 7.66 -13.76 -7.06
N THR A 44 6.70 -13.00 -6.54
CA THR A 44 6.65 -11.55 -6.77
C THR A 44 7.86 -10.83 -6.16
N TYR A 45 8.16 -11.07 -4.89
CA TYR A 45 9.27 -10.36 -4.23
C TYR A 45 10.66 -10.78 -4.70
N PRO A 46 10.95 -12.06 -4.98
CA PRO A 46 12.20 -12.44 -5.66
C PRO A 46 12.36 -11.76 -7.02
N ILE A 47 11.32 -11.72 -7.85
CA ILE A 47 11.35 -11.01 -9.14
C ILE A 47 11.66 -9.52 -8.92
N VAL A 48 10.97 -8.85 -8.00
CA VAL A 48 11.22 -7.44 -7.67
C VAL A 48 12.67 -7.24 -7.24
N ARG A 49 13.22 -8.11 -6.39
CA ARG A 49 14.61 -8.03 -5.93
C ARG A 49 15.61 -8.23 -7.06
N VAL A 50 15.37 -9.19 -7.95
CA VAL A 50 16.24 -9.43 -9.13
C VAL A 50 16.19 -8.22 -10.07
N LEU A 51 15.02 -7.69 -10.38
CA LEU A 51 14.86 -6.54 -11.26
C LEU A 51 15.39 -5.24 -10.66
N SER A 52 15.32 -5.05 -9.36
CA SER A 52 15.89 -3.88 -8.69
C SER A 52 17.40 -4.00 -8.46
N GLY A 53 17.94 -5.23 -8.45
CA GLY A 53 19.37 -5.51 -8.32
C GLY A 53 19.98 -4.99 -7.02
N SER A 54 21.30 -4.75 -7.08
CA SER A 54 22.08 -4.22 -5.94
C SER A 54 21.90 -2.72 -5.67
N ARG A 55 21.09 -2.04 -6.46
CA ARG A 55 20.89 -0.59 -6.36
C ARG A 55 19.91 -0.15 -5.26
N VAL A 56 19.33 -1.11 -4.51
CA VAL A 56 18.39 -0.81 -3.43
C VAL A 56 19.14 -0.63 -2.12
N HIS A 57 19.04 0.54 -1.55
CA HIS A 57 19.55 0.90 -0.23
C HIS A 57 18.38 1.02 0.75
N VAL A 58 18.46 0.32 1.87
CA VAL A 58 17.40 0.31 2.89
C VAL A 58 17.94 0.88 4.18
N LEU A 59 17.26 1.87 4.72
CA LEU A 59 17.59 2.56 5.97
C LEU A 59 16.46 2.42 6.98
N GLY A 60 16.77 2.36 8.26
CA GLY A 60 15.82 2.47 9.37
C GLY A 60 14.86 1.30 9.52
N LEU A 61 15.08 0.15 8.88
CA LEU A 61 14.20 -1.02 9.03
C LEU A 61 14.18 -1.56 10.47
N ASP A 62 15.26 -1.39 11.20
CA ASP A 62 15.44 -1.72 12.61
C ASP A 62 14.57 -0.88 13.56
N ARG A 63 14.08 0.27 13.11
CA ARG A 63 13.18 1.15 13.88
C ARG A 63 11.78 0.56 14.05
N VAL A 64 11.44 -0.49 13.31
CA VAL A 64 10.08 -1.06 13.27
C VAL A 64 10.03 -2.40 13.97
N ALA A 65 9.42 -2.43 15.15
CA ALA A 65 9.17 -3.65 15.92
C ALA A 65 7.89 -4.35 15.42
N PHE A 66 7.93 -4.99 14.25
CA PHE A 66 6.78 -5.65 13.63
C PHE A 66 6.17 -6.77 14.51
N ASP A 67 7.00 -7.48 15.25
CA ASP A 67 6.60 -8.66 16.00
C ASP A 67 5.74 -8.31 17.24
N ASN A 68 5.80 -7.06 17.68
CA ASN A 68 5.07 -6.57 18.86
C ASN A 68 3.72 -5.92 18.50
N ALA A 69 3.32 -5.95 17.24
CA ALA A 69 2.07 -5.33 16.80
C ALA A 69 0.85 -6.11 17.29
N ALA A 70 0.18 -5.61 18.32
CA ALA A 70 -1.09 -6.17 18.83
C ALA A 70 -2.23 -6.08 17.81
N ARG A 71 -2.07 -5.25 16.78
CA ARG A 71 -3.01 -5.01 15.68
C ARG A 71 -2.31 -5.21 14.34
N GLY A 72 -3.02 -4.94 13.24
CA GLY A 72 -2.44 -4.95 11.91
C GLY A 72 -1.42 -3.82 11.73
N VAL A 73 -0.54 -3.99 10.76
CA VAL A 73 0.47 -3.02 10.35
C VAL A 73 0.04 -2.37 9.05
N LEU A 74 0.08 -1.04 8.99
CA LEU A 74 -0.15 -0.25 7.79
C LEU A 74 1.17 0.38 7.34
N ILE A 75 1.71 -0.13 6.24
CA ILE A 75 2.86 0.46 5.56
C ILE A 75 2.37 1.66 4.76
N ALA A 76 2.91 2.84 5.04
CA ALA A 76 2.48 4.11 4.49
C ALA A 76 3.63 4.78 3.70
N PRO A 77 3.91 4.35 2.44
CA PRO A 77 4.94 4.99 1.63
C PRO A 77 4.38 6.24 0.92
N ASN A 78 5.27 7.18 0.57
CA ASN A 78 4.97 8.20 -0.45
C ASN A 78 4.61 7.53 -1.78
N HIS A 79 4.08 8.29 -2.75
CA HIS A 79 3.61 7.69 -4.01
C HIS A 79 4.15 8.42 -5.24
N ARG A 80 5.24 7.93 -5.81
CA ARG A 80 5.84 8.44 -7.04
C ARG A 80 5.82 7.44 -8.18
N SER A 81 5.91 6.15 -7.88
CA SER A 81 5.93 5.08 -8.86
C SER A 81 4.83 4.05 -8.63
N PHE A 82 4.49 3.29 -9.65
CA PHE A 82 3.67 2.08 -9.51
C PHE A 82 4.35 1.00 -8.69
N PHE A 83 5.68 1.06 -8.59
CA PHE A 83 6.50 0.00 -8.00
C PHE A 83 6.88 0.27 -6.54
N ASP A 84 6.58 1.48 -6.01
CA ASP A 84 6.95 1.89 -4.65
C ASP A 84 6.59 0.82 -3.62
N LEU A 85 5.33 0.43 -3.59
CA LEU A 85 4.84 -0.51 -2.59
C LEU A 85 5.42 -1.93 -2.76
N TYR A 86 5.64 -2.38 -4.00
CA TYR A 86 6.27 -3.68 -4.26
C TYR A 86 7.71 -3.72 -3.78
N LEU A 87 8.46 -2.64 -4.03
CA LEU A 87 9.84 -2.49 -3.56
C LEU A 87 9.90 -2.54 -2.03
N VAL A 88 9.06 -1.76 -1.36
CA VAL A 88 8.98 -1.74 0.10
C VAL A 88 8.63 -3.12 0.66
N MET A 89 7.58 -3.77 0.12
CA MET A 89 7.13 -5.09 0.58
C MET A 89 8.18 -6.18 0.35
N ALA A 90 8.96 -6.11 -0.73
CA ALA A 90 10.06 -7.03 -0.97
C ALA A 90 11.16 -6.90 0.11
N GLN A 91 11.41 -5.70 0.64
CA GLN A 91 12.40 -5.51 1.71
C GLN A 91 11.95 -6.10 3.06
N ILE A 92 10.65 -6.09 3.33
CA ILE A 92 10.06 -6.66 4.55
C ILE A 92 9.53 -8.10 4.36
N ALA A 93 10.05 -8.85 3.39
CA ALA A 93 9.58 -10.22 3.08
C ALA A 93 9.62 -11.16 4.30
N GLY A 94 10.58 -10.98 5.21
CA GLY A 94 10.64 -11.71 6.49
C GLY A 94 9.40 -11.51 7.35
N GLN A 95 8.90 -10.28 7.42
CA GLN A 95 7.70 -9.91 8.15
C GLN A 95 6.43 -10.40 7.44
N VAL A 96 6.41 -10.30 6.10
CA VAL A 96 5.33 -10.84 5.28
C VAL A 96 5.19 -12.36 5.47
N ARG A 97 6.29 -13.09 5.66
CA ARG A 97 6.27 -14.53 5.95
C ARG A 97 5.47 -14.85 7.22
N ARG A 98 5.56 -14.00 8.25
CA ARG A 98 4.85 -14.15 9.53
C ARG A 98 3.41 -13.62 9.48
N ALA A 99 3.10 -12.73 8.54
CA ALA A 99 1.76 -12.20 8.35
C ALA A 99 0.76 -13.31 7.98
N LYS A 100 -0.48 -13.12 8.40
CA LYS A 100 -1.60 -14.00 8.02
C LYS A 100 -2.37 -13.47 6.81
N ARG A 101 -2.39 -12.16 6.63
CA ARG A 101 -3.21 -11.46 5.62
C ARG A 101 -2.45 -10.28 5.02
N LEU A 102 -2.56 -10.14 3.71
CA LEU A 102 -2.01 -9.01 2.95
C LEU A 102 -3.13 -8.28 2.22
N TYR A 103 -3.12 -6.94 2.25
CA TYR A 103 -4.08 -6.09 1.56
C TYR A 103 -3.42 -4.85 0.98
N PHE A 104 -3.73 -4.56 -0.27
CA PHE A 104 -3.24 -3.38 -0.96
C PHE A 104 -4.41 -2.71 -1.68
N PRO A 105 -5.05 -1.68 -1.07
CA PRO A 105 -6.12 -0.96 -1.74
C PRO A 105 -5.60 -0.28 -3.00
N VAL A 106 -6.29 -0.48 -4.11
CA VAL A 106 -5.86 0.00 -5.42
C VAL A 106 -7.01 0.64 -6.18
N ARG A 107 -6.69 1.55 -7.09
CA ARG A 107 -7.69 2.11 -8.01
C ARG A 107 -8.27 1.04 -8.90
N SER A 108 -9.61 1.04 -9.06
CA SER A 108 -10.32 0.05 -9.87
C SER A 108 -9.93 0.07 -11.35
N ASN A 109 -9.68 1.26 -11.91
CA ASN A 109 -9.51 1.48 -13.36
C ASN A 109 -8.57 0.51 -14.08
N PHE A 110 -7.46 0.13 -13.45
CA PHE A 110 -6.54 -0.85 -14.02
C PHE A 110 -6.85 -2.26 -13.49
N TRP A 111 -6.92 -2.41 -12.16
CA TRP A 111 -6.91 -3.70 -11.49
C TRP A 111 -8.22 -4.49 -11.58
N TYR A 112 -9.35 -3.81 -11.87
CA TYR A 112 -10.69 -4.40 -11.88
C TYR A 112 -11.50 -4.10 -13.12
N ASP A 113 -11.10 -3.09 -13.91
CA ASP A 113 -11.85 -2.65 -15.10
C ASP A 113 -11.19 -3.15 -16.39
N SER A 114 -9.86 -3.43 -16.38
CA SER A 114 -9.14 -3.95 -17.55
C SER A 114 -8.84 -5.44 -17.44
N THR A 115 -8.94 -6.16 -18.55
CA THR A 115 -8.57 -7.60 -18.60
C THR A 115 -7.12 -7.84 -18.23
N THR A 116 -6.20 -7.00 -18.70
CA THR A 116 -4.77 -7.07 -18.34
C THR A 116 -4.56 -6.85 -16.86
N GLY A 117 -5.22 -5.85 -16.27
CA GLY A 117 -5.11 -5.57 -14.83
C GLY A 117 -5.65 -6.71 -13.98
N ILE A 118 -6.80 -7.29 -14.35
CA ILE A 118 -7.38 -8.46 -13.68
C ILE A 118 -6.42 -9.66 -13.78
N ALA A 119 -5.83 -9.91 -14.95
CA ALA A 119 -4.85 -10.98 -15.14
C ALA A 119 -3.60 -10.76 -14.27
N VAL A 120 -3.03 -9.56 -14.26
CA VAL A 120 -1.88 -9.22 -13.41
C VAL A 120 -2.24 -9.34 -11.93
N ASN A 121 -3.40 -8.84 -11.50
CA ASN A 121 -3.85 -8.98 -10.11
C ASN A 121 -3.98 -10.46 -9.71
N THR A 122 -4.50 -11.30 -10.59
CA THR A 122 -4.69 -12.73 -10.32
C THR A 122 -3.37 -13.49 -10.34
N LEU A 123 -2.57 -13.33 -11.40
CA LEU A 123 -1.41 -14.17 -11.66
C LEU A 123 -0.13 -13.70 -10.96
N VAL A 124 0.03 -12.38 -10.77
CA VAL A 124 1.24 -11.81 -10.17
C VAL A 124 1.01 -11.43 -8.71
N CYS A 125 -0.13 -10.82 -8.42
CA CYS A 125 -0.43 -10.30 -7.07
C CYS A 125 -1.31 -11.25 -6.25
N ALA A 126 -1.73 -12.38 -6.81
CA ALA A 126 -2.64 -13.34 -6.18
C ALA A 126 -3.83 -12.64 -5.51
N MET A 127 -4.49 -11.74 -6.23
CA MET A 127 -5.65 -10.94 -5.80
C MET A 127 -5.43 -10.13 -4.50
N SER A 128 -4.18 -9.92 -4.08
CA SER A 128 -3.88 -9.09 -2.90
C SER A 128 -4.08 -7.58 -3.14
N MET A 129 -4.23 -7.16 -4.41
CA MET A 129 -4.64 -5.81 -4.79
C MET A 129 -6.13 -5.60 -4.48
N TYR A 130 -6.45 -5.51 -3.20
CA TYR A 130 -7.79 -5.41 -2.63
C TYR A 130 -7.78 -4.55 -1.36
N PRO A 131 -8.82 -3.75 -1.07
CA PRO A 131 -10.06 -3.52 -1.83
C PRO A 131 -9.87 -2.57 -3.03
N PRO A 132 -10.79 -2.66 -4.04
CA PRO A 132 -10.85 -1.70 -5.13
C PRO A 132 -11.37 -0.35 -4.64
N ILE A 133 -10.75 0.74 -5.13
CA ILE A 133 -11.15 2.12 -4.88
C ILE A 133 -11.68 2.72 -6.17
N PHE A 134 -12.97 3.03 -6.19
CA PHE A 134 -13.65 3.70 -7.30
C PHE A 134 -13.68 5.21 -7.08
N ARG A 135 -13.35 5.99 -8.12
CA ARG A 135 -13.42 7.46 -8.08
C ARG A 135 -14.78 8.02 -8.48
N ALA A 136 -15.56 7.24 -9.23
CA ALA A 136 -16.88 7.63 -9.68
C ALA A 136 -17.81 7.89 -8.48
N ALA A 137 -18.56 8.99 -8.55
CA ALA A 137 -19.39 9.44 -7.42
C ALA A 137 -20.50 8.44 -7.04
N ASP A 138 -21.05 7.77 -8.03
CA ASP A 138 -22.07 6.72 -7.90
C ASP A 138 -21.54 5.44 -7.22
N LYS A 139 -20.21 5.20 -7.28
CA LYS A 139 -19.53 4.04 -6.70
C LYS A 139 -18.85 4.32 -5.34
N ARG A 140 -19.04 5.52 -4.76
CA ARG A 140 -18.40 5.89 -3.48
C ARG A 140 -18.76 4.95 -2.33
N HIS A 141 -19.96 4.40 -2.31
CA HIS A 141 -20.39 3.48 -1.26
C HIS A 141 -19.65 2.13 -1.33
N VAL A 142 -19.28 1.65 -2.54
CA VAL A 142 -18.44 0.44 -2.71
C VAL A 142 -17.07 0.69 -2.15
N THR A 143 -16.45 1.82 -2.52
CA THR A 143 -15.17 2.25 -1.97
C THR A 143 -15.22 2.32 -0.45
N ARG A 144 -16.27 2.96 0.10
CA ARG A 144 -16.44 3.07 1.55
C ARG A 144 -16.54 1.71 2.23
N ALA A 145 -17.35 0.80 1.69
CA ALA A 145 -17.45 -0.56 2.20
C ALA A 145 -16.13 -1.34 2.13
N GLY A 146 -15.34 -1.15 1.06
CA GLY A 146 -14.00 -1.72 0.92
C GLY A 146 -13.02 -1.19 1.96
N LEU A 147 -13.05 0.12 2.21
CA LEU A 147 -12.20 0.75 3.22
C LEU A 147 -12.62 0.35 4.66
N ASP A 148 -13.92 0.21 4.92
CA ASP A 148 -14.42 -0.29 6.20
C ASP A 148 -14.01 -1.75 6.44
N PHE A 149 -14.03 -2.58 5.40
CA PHE A 149 -13.47 -3.93 5.44
C PHE A 149 -11.97 -3.91 5.78
N LEU A 150 -11.19 -3.08 5.08
CA LEU A 150 -9.75 -2.94 5.35
C LEU A 150 -9.47 -2.49 6.78
N SER A 151 -10.23 -1.51 7.27
CA SER A 151 -10.11 -1.02 8.64
C SER A 151 -10.38 -2.13 9.67
N ALA A 152 -11.40 -2.96 9.44
CA ALA A 152 -11.71 -4.10 10.31
C ALA A 152 -10.60 -5.16 10.28
N GLU A 153 -9.98 -5.40 9.12
CA GLU A 153 -8.85 -6.32 9.01
C GLU A 153 -7.60 -5.77 9.70
N LEU A 154 -7.37 -4.47 9.66
CA LEU A 154 -6.25 -3.81 10.35
C LEU A 154 -6.38 -3.81 11.88
N GLN A 155 -7.57 -4.03 12.43
CA GLN A 155 -7.73 -4.27 13.88
C GLN A 155 -7.20 -5.64 14.33
N ARG A 156 -6.87 -6.53 13.38
CA ARG A 156 -6.52 -7.92 13.65
C ARG A 156 -5.00 -8.12 13.50
N ALA A 157 -4.35 -8.62 14.53
CA ALA A 157 -2.94 -8.99 14.49
C ALA A 157 -2.62 -9.96 13.34
N GLY A 158 -1.43 -9.81 12.75
CA GLY A 158 -1.00 -10.58 11.59
C GLY A 158 -1.57 -10.10 10.25
N THR A 159 -2.21 -8.94 10.21
CA THR A 159 -2.57 -8.24 8.97
C THR A 159 -1.47 -7.24 8.60
N ILE A 160 -1.01 -7.26 7.36
CA ILE A 160 -0.18 -6.20 6.78
C ILE A 160 -0.95 -5.59 5.61
N ALA A 161 -1.06 -4.29 5.60
CA ALA A 161 -1.60 -3.54 4.47
C ALA A 161 -0.62 -2.46 4.02
N GLY A 162 -0.68 -2.11 2.74
CA GLY A 162 0.07 -0.97 2.21
C GLY A 162 -0.88 0.03 1.58
N MET A 163 -0.77 1.29 1.97
CA MET A 163 -1.61 2.36 1.43
C MET A 163 -0.85 3.68 1.40
N HIS A 164 -0.90 4.35 0.26
CA HIS A 164 -0.25 5.65 0.09
C HIS A 164 -1.12 6.76 0.69
N PRO A 165 -0.58 7.58 1.63
CA PRO A 165 -1.35 8.68 2.23
C PRO A 165 -1.83 9.72 1.21
N GLU A 166 -1.08 9.91 0.13
CA GLU A 166 -1.38 10.85 -0.96
C GLU A 166 -2.54 10.39 -1.86
N GLY A 167 -2.91 9.10 -1.83
CA GLY A 167 -3.99 8.51 -2.65
C GLY A 167 -3.78 8.60 -4.17
N THR A 168 -2.80 9.34 -4.64
CA THR A 168 -2.43 9.47 -6.05
C THR A 168 -0.93 9.70 -6.20
N ARG A 169 -0.38 9.30 -7.35
CA ARG A 169 1.04 9.51 -7.64
C ARG A 169 1.33 10.99 -7.89
N SER A 170 2.39 11.49 -7.28
CA SER A 170 3.01 12.73 -7.71
C SER A 170 3.66 12.52 -9.09
N ARG A 171 3.39 13.44 -10.01
CA ARG A 171 3.93 13.43 -11.38
C ARG A 171 4.89 14.57 -11.63
N GLY A 172 5.11 15.41 -10.64
CA GLY A 172 6.05 16.53 -10.72
C GLY A 172 7.50 16.05 -10.73
N ASP A 173 8.39 16.92 -11.19
CA ASP A 173 9.84 16.64 -11.27
C ASP A 173 10.54 16.74 -9.91
N ALA A 174 9.89 17.33 -8.91
CA ALA A 174 10.44 17.46 -7.56
C ALA A 174 10.28 16.16 -6.74
N PRO A 175 11.34 15.35 -6.55
CA PRO A 175 11.23 14.02 -5.94
C PRO A 175 10.84 14.06 -4.46
N TYR A 176 11.04 15.19 -3.79
CA TYR A 176 10.78 15.37 -2.35
C TYR A 176 9.48 16.10 -2.04
N GLU A 177 8.72 16.51 -3.06
CA GLU A 177 7.44 17.14 -2.88
C GLU A 177 6.35 16.07 -2.68
N LEU A 178 5.65 16.15 -1.54
CA LEU A 178 4.54 15.28 -1.19
C LEU A 178 3.22 15.95 -1.54
N LEU A 179 2.27 15.17 -2.06
CA LEU A 179 0.91 15.66 -2.29
C LEU A 179 0.12 15.75 -0.98
N PRO A 180 -0.96 16.56 -0.93
CA PRO A 180 -1.86 16.58 0.22
C PRO A 180 -2.43 15.20 0.55
N PRO A 181 -2.76 14.95 1.83
CA PRO A 181 -3.30 13.66 2.24
C PRO A 181 -4.69 13.42 1.68
N GLU A 182 -4.94 12.19 1.25
CA GLU A 182 -6.26 11.72 0.84
C GLU A 182 -7.08 11.32 2.08
N GLN A 183 -8.32 11.80 2.14
CA GLN A 183 -9.22 11.55 3.27
C GLN A 183 -9.44 10.07 3.60
N SER A 184 -9.48 9.22 2.57
CA SER A 184 -9.68 7.77 2.71
C SER A 184 -8.57 7.09 3.53
N PHE A 185 -7.34 7.60 3.44
CA PHE A 185 -6.21 7.12 4.25
C PHE A 185 -6.47 7.39 5.74
N GLY A 186 -6.75 8.63 6.11
CA GLY A 186 -7.03 9.00 7.51
C GLY A 186 -8.25 8.26 8.09
N ARG A 187 -9.29 8.02 7.27
CA ARG A 187 -10.45 7.21 7.66
C ARG A 187 -10.04 5.78 8.02
N VAL A 188 -9.22 5.13 7.18
CA VAL A 188 -8.72 3.77 7.44
C VAL A 188 -7.90 3.73 8.72
N VAL A 189 -7.04 4.70 8.92
CA VAL A 189 -6.20 4.81 10.12
C VAL A 189 -7.04 4.98 11.38
N LEU A 190 -7.97 5.93 11.39
CA LEU A 190 -8.82 6.21 12.56
C LEU A 190 -9.73 5.03 12.94
N LYS A 191 -10.28 4.32 11.94
CA LYS A 191 -11.12 3.15 12.19
C LYS A 191 -10.33 1.89 12.54
N GLY A 192 -9.23 1.66 11.82
CA GLY A 192 -8.43 0.44 11.94
C GLY A 192 -7.44 0.49 13.11
N LYS A 193 -6.99 1.68 13.48
CA LYS A 193 -5.97 1.93 14.51
C LYS A 193 -4.76 0.99 14.37
N PRO A 194 -4.17 0.86 13.16
CA PRO A 194 -3.03 -0.02 12.93
C PRO A 194 -1.75 0.56 13.52
N LEU A 195 -0.71 -0.27 13.61
CA LEU A 195 0.66 0.23 13.68
C LEU A 195 1.02 0.88 12.34
N ILE A 196 1.26 2.17 12.32
CA ILE A 196 1.52 2.93 11.08
C ILE A 196 3.03 3.05 10.89
N VAL A 197 3.54 2.49 9.81
CA VAL A 197 4.97 2.56 9.44
C VAL A 197 5.13 3.53 8.28
N PRO A 198 5.64 4.74 8.50
CA PRO A 198 5.92 5.69 7.43
C PRO A 198 7.15 5.22 6.65
N VAL A 199 7.10 5.36 5.33
CA VAL A 199 8.23 4.99 4.45
C VAL A 199 8.42 6.06 3.39
N PHE A 200 9.68 6.43 3.12
CA PHE A 200 10.01 7.24 1.96
C PHE A 200 10.75 6.40 0.91
N VAL A 201 10.31 6.49 -0.34
CA VAL A 201 10.91 5.76 -1.48
C VAL A 201 11.27 6.74 -2.57
N ASN A 202 12.49 6.66 -3.08
CA ASN A 202 12.98 7.50 -4.18
C ASN A 202 13.93 6.72 -5.10
N GLY A 203 14.03 7.14 -6.37
CA GLY A 203 14.96 6.59 -7.35
C GLY A 203 14.36 5.52 -8.26
N VAL A 204 13.03 5.28 -8.26
CA VAL A 204 12.38 4.35 -9.17
C VAL A 204 11.41 5.08 -10.12
N GLY A 205 11.52 4.77 -11.40
CA GLY A 205 10.64 5.31 -12.44
C GLY A 205 9.34 4.53 -12.62
N ASN A 206 8.55 4.94 -13.62
CA ASN A 206 7.24 4.35 -13.91
C ASN A 206 7.24 3.36 -15.08
N SER A 207 8.38 3.15 -15.75
CA SER A 207 8.53 2.25 -16.89
C SER A 207 9.35 1.04 -16.51
N LEU A 208 8.70 -0.11 -16.35
CA LEU A 208 9.37 -1.36 -15.99
C LEU A 208 10.46 -1.74 -17.01
N LEU A 209 10.16 -1.61 -18.31
CA LEU A 209 11.14 -1.92 -19.36
C LEU A 209 12.37 -1.02 -19.25
N ARG A 210 12.18 0.28 -19.06
CA ARG A 210 13.28 1.22 -18.89
C ARG A 210 14.10 0.91 -17.64
N GLU A 211 13.41 0.68 -16.51
CA GLU A 211 14.05 0.28 -15.25
C GLU A 211 14.90 -0.99 -15.41
N CYS A 212 14.39 -2.02 -16.10
CA CYS A 212 15.12 -3.25 -16.38
C CYS A 212 16.35 -3.00 -17.29
N VAL A 213 16.16 -2.26 -18.40
CA VAL A 213 17.23 -1.96 -19.32
C VAL A 213 18.33 -1.13 -18.68
N ASP A 214 17.96 -0.09 -17.94
CA ASP A 214 18.89 0.79 -17.25
C ASP A 214 19.62 0.05 -16.13
N SER A 215 18.95 -0.88 -15.43
CA SER A 215 19.55 -1.75 -14.42
C SER A 215 20.61 -2.68 -15.04
N ILE A 216 20.29 -3.35 -16.15
CA ILE A 216 21.23 -4.25 -16.87
C ILE A 216 22.44 -3.47 -17.40
N ARG A 217 22.23 -2.23 -17.83
CA ARG A 217 23.29 -1.36 -18.36
C ARG A 217 24.10 -0.63 -17.29
N GLY A 218 23.78 -0.83 -16.01
CA GLY A 218 24.43 -0.13 -14.90
C GLY A 218 24.17 1.39 -14.89
N ARG A 219 23.09 1.86 -15.55
CA ARG A 219 22.72 3.29 -15.66
C ARG A 219 21.55 3.68 -14.77
N ALA A 220 20.93 2.70 -14.13
CA ALA A 220 19.79 2.95 -13.27
C ALA A 220 20.21 3.67 -11.97
N ALA A 221 19.43 4.68 -11.59
CA ALA A 221 19.68 5.43 -10.36
C ALA A 221 19.55 4.53 -9.12
N PRO A 222 20.29 4.82 -8.03
CA PRO A 222 20.09 4.15 -6.75
C PRO A 222 18.65 4.34 -6.27
N ILE A 223 18.06 3.26 -5.78
CA ILE A 223 16.75 3.28 -5.11
C ILE A 223 17.02 3.32 -3.60
N VAL A 224 16.52 4.35 -2.95
CA VAL A 224 16.66 4.48 -1.49
C VAL A 224 15.28 4.35 -0.85
N ILE A 225 15.18 3.48 0.15
CA ILE A 225 13.98 3.21 0.92
C ILE A 225 14.29 3.49 2.38
N VAL A 226 13.62 4.46 2.98
CA VAL A 226 13.82 4.83 4.38
C VAL A 226 12.57 4.49 5.18
N PHE A 227 12.72 3.60 6.15
CA PHE A 227 11.68 3.25 7.12
C PHE A 227 11.78 4.17 8.34
N GLY A 228 10.66 4.73 8.76
CA GLY A 228 10.56 5.49 10.00
C GLY A 228 10.09 4.66 11.18
N ALA A 229 10.28 5.21 12.37
CA ALA A 229 9.61 4.69 13.55
C ALA A 229 8.08 4.75 13.38
N PRO A 230 7.32 3.83 14.00
CA PRO A 230 5.87 3.87 13.94
C PRO A 230 5.30 5.23 14.37
N VAL A 231 4.32 5.72 13.62
CA VAL A 231 3.66 6.99 13.91
C VAL A 231 2.66 6.80 15.04
N GLU A 232 2.89 7.45 16.15
CA GLU A 232 1.93 7.53 17.24
C GLU A 232 0.88 8.60 16.93
N LEU A 233 -0.39 8.23 17.03
CA LEU A 233 -1.50 9.14 16.79
C LEU A 233 -1.79 10.04 18.00
N GLY A 234 -1.47 9.60 19.22
CA GLY A 234 -1.71 10.38 20.43
C GLY A 234 -3.18 10.78 20.56
N GLU A 235 -3.43 12.08 20.65
CA GLU A 235 -4.78 12.64 20.77
C GLU A 235 -5.70 12.31 19.60
N PHE A 236 -5.16 12.08 18.40
CA PHE A 236 -5.96 11.74 17.21
C PHE A 236 -6.62 10.36 17.29
N GLU A 237 -6.20 9.47 18.17
CA GLU A 237 -6.81 8.14 18.33
C GLU A 237 -8.30 8.17 18.69
N HIS A 238 -8.73 9.24 19.32
CA HIS A 238 -10.12 9.45 19.79
C HIS A 238 -10.95 10.31 18.84
N HIS A 239 -10.36 10.80 17.75
CA HIS A 239 -11.05 11.62 16.78
C HIS A 239 -12.10 10.79 16.01
N ASP A 240 -13.22 11.44 15.68
CA ASP A 240 -14.29 10.83 14.91
C ASP A 240 -13.79 10.47 13.49
N PRO A 241 -13.79 9.17 13.12
CA PRO A 241 -13.33 8.71 11.82
C PRO A 241 -14.24 9.13 10.65
N GLU A 242 -15.44 9.63 10.92
CA GLU A 242 -16.35 10.13 9.89
C GLU A 242 -16.16 11.63 9.61
N ARG A 243 -15.45 12.35 10.46
CA ARG A 243 -15.14 13.78 10.28
C ARG A 243 -13.99 13.96 9.29
N LEU A 244 -14.27 14.68 8.20
CA LEU A 244 -13.26 15.00 7.17
C LEU A 244 -12.01 15.68 7.75
N ARG A 245 -12.20 16.62 8.67
CA ARG A 245 -11.08 17.32 9.34
C ARG A 245 -10.17 16.34 10.05
N SER A 246 -10.71 15.42 10.85
CA SER A 246 -9.95 14.39 11.56
C SER A 246 -9.16 13.49 10.61
N GLN A 247 -9.78 13.08 9.50
CA GLN A 247 -9.14 12.27 8.47
C GLN A 247 -7.93 12.98 7.83
N ILE A 248 -8.08 14.26 7.50
CA ILE A 248 -7.02 15.07 6.91
C ILE A 248 -5.89 15.34 7.92
N GLU A 249 -6.20 15.62 9.17
CA GLU A 249 -5.23 15.88 10.24
C GLU A 249 -4.33 14.65 10.48
N VAL A 250 -4.92 13.46 10.58
CA VAL A 250 -4.17 12.20 10.69
C VAL A 250 -3.29 11.97 9.45
N GLY A 251 -3.83 12.18 8.26
CA GLY A 251 -3.05 12.07 7.02
C GLY A 251 -1.85 13.03 7.00
N ARG A 252 -2.03 14.28 7.44
CA ARG A 252 -0.95 15.28 7.57
C ARG A 252 0.12 14.85 8.58
N ARG A 253 -0.29 14.25 9.71
CA ARG A 253 0.65 13.73 10.70
C ARG A 253 1.56 12.67 10.10
N VAL A 254 1.00 11.72 9.35
CA VAL A 254 1.78 10.66 8.69
C VAL A 254 2.66 11.25 7.57
N LEU A 255 2.15 12.16 6.75
CA LEU A 255 2.94 12.83 5.70
C LEU A 255 4.09 13.65 6.28
N LYS A 256 3.93 14.27 7.45
CA LYS A 256 5.02 14.96 8.14
C LYS A 256 6.16 13.99 8.47
N SER A 257 5.84 12.81 9.02
CA SER A 257 6.87 11.80 9.27
C SER A 257 7.55 11.34 7.98
N ILE A 258 6.80 11.17 6.88
CA ILE A 258 7.38 10.82 5.57
C ILE A 258 8.29 11.94 5.04
N ALA A 259 7.96 13.22 5.26
CA ALA A 259 8.80 14.35 4.87
C ALA A 259 10.13 14.39 5.65
N GLU A 260 10.11 14.01 6.93
CA GLU A 260 11.33 13.87 7.74
C GLU A 260 12.24 12.74 7.17
N LEU A 261 11.65 11.63 6.74
CA LEU A 261 12.40 10.54 6.06
C LEU A 261 12.91 10.95 4.67
N ALA A 262 12.20 11.83 3.98
CA ALA A 262 12.65 12.38 2.70
C ALA A 262 13.94 13.19 2.85
N GLU A 263 14.08 13.92 3.95
CA GLU A 263 15.31 14.65 4.25
C GLU A 263 16.47 13.69 4.61
N GLU A 264 16.20 12.62 5.36
CA GLU A 264 17.19 11.58 5.64
C GLU A 264 17.67 10.90 4.33
N GLU A 265 16.74 10.60 3.43
CA GLU A 265 17.05 10.06 2.11
C GLU A 265 17.95 11.01 1.30
N ARG A 266 17.61 12.30 1.28
CA ARG A 266 18.39 13.32 0.58
C ARG A 266 19.83 13.37 1.07
N GLN A 267 20.02 13.35 2.39
CA GLN A 267 21.35 13.34 3.01
C GLN A 267 22.14 12.06 2.70
N TYR A 268 21.45 10.91 2.69
CA TYR A 268 22.06 9.64 2.32
C TYR A 268 22.44 9.61 0.82
N ARG A 269 21.55 10.04 -0.05
CA ARG A 269 21.76 10.10 -1.51
C ARG A 269 22.94 10.99 -1.87
N ALA A 270 23.12 12.12 -1.19
CA ALA A 270 24.28 13.00 -1.39
C ALA A 270 25.61 12.32 -1.10
N LYS A 271 25.65 11.24 -0.33
CA LYS A 271 26.85 10.45 -0.03
C LYS A 271 27.09 9.32 -1.05
N LEU A 272 26.10 9.02 -1.90
CA LEU A 272 26.25 8.01 -2.94
C LEU A 272 26.95 8.55 -4.21
N GLY A 273 27.13 9.86 -4.31
CA GLY A 273 27.79 10.56 -5.42
C GLY A 273 26.75 11.19 -6.33
#